data_cb1475d29a56ff9d0dde6d1d66810575
#
_entry.id   cb1475d29a56ff9d0dde6d1d66810575
#
_cell.length_a   1.000
_cell.length_b   1.000
_cell.length_c   1.000
_cell.angle_alpha   90.00
_cell.angle_beta   90.00
_cell.angle_gamma   90.00
#
_symmetry.space_group_name_H-M   'P 1'
#
loop_
_entity.id
_entity.type
_entity.pdbx_description
1 polymer ?
#
loop_
_entity_poly.entity_id
_entity_poly.type
_entity_poly.pdbx_seq_one_letter_code
_entity_poly.pdbx_strand_id
1 'polypeptide(L)'
;MRFLFACGGTAGHVNPAVGVAGRIRELLPDSEILFIGALGKMEMELVPREGYEIRGVPVSNLSRSLSVEGIRHNIKFVSDLIKSGPACRKNIEEFKPDVVVGTGGYVCYPVLHEAAKLGIPTVVHESNAEPGLTTRQLEKCVDKIMVGFAEARENYKHPEKVVVTGTPVRLGFMRSDKSAARRALGIAEDEPLVVSVWGSLGATEMNKTVARMIALAMDGAERPFRLVHSAGKRGIKSMTEYMSEELGLSDWKEAGFDVVDYIYDMPLLMAAADIVLCRSGASTLAELTAIGKPAILVPSPNVVNNHQEKNARVLERGGGAVVLLESDAGADVMLSTINELLSDKEKLAEMEEHMRDLAVENATDEITSIVLSLASGE
;
A
#
# COMPACT_ATOMS: atom_id res chain seq x y z
N MET A 1 18.89 19.25 8.02
CA MET A 1 17.45 19.47 7.78
C MET A 1 16.63 18.46 8.57
N ARG A 2 15.43 18.85 9.01
CA ARG A 2 14.50 18.04 9.80
C ARG A 2 13.19 17.85 9.08
N PHE A 3 12.83 16.60 8.83
CA PHE A 3 11.64 16.22 8.08
C PHE A 3 10.65 15.50 8.99
N LEU A 4 9.42 15.98 9.07
CA LEU A 4 8.35 15.35 9.84
C LEU A 4 7.35 14.70 8.88
N PHE A 5 7.15 13.40 9.05
CA PHE A 5 6.17 12.64 8.27
C PHE A 5 4.94 12.30 9.10
N ALA A 6 3.75 12.44 8.53
CA ALA A 6 2.49 11.98 9.09
C ALA A 6 1.88 10.94 8.17
N CYS A 7 1.65 9.74 8.68
CA CYS A 7 1.02 8.65 7.93
C CYS A 7 0.33 7.67 8.89
N GLY A 8 -0.70 6.98 8.42
CA GLY A 8 -1.27 5.95 9.27
C GLY A 8 -2.53 5.28 8.78
N GLY A 9 -2.95 4.28 9.55
CA GLY A 9 -4.15 3.49 9.33
C GLY A 9 -3.97 2.28 8.42
N THR A 10 -3.20 2.39 7.34
CA THR A 10 -2.93 1.30 6.39
C THR A 10 -1.49 1.37 5.86
N ALA A 11 -0.95 0.23 5.41
CA ALA A 11 0.36 0.20 4.73
C ALA A 11 0.38 1.07 3.47
N GLY A 12 -0.76 1.24 2.79
CA GLY A 12 -0.90 2.13 1.63
C GLY A 12 -0.61 3.60 1.93
N HIS A 13 -0.71 4.05 3.19
CA HIS A 13 -0.29 5.39 3.60
C HIS A 13 1.14 5.42 4.16
N VAL A 14 1.58 4.31 4.78
CA VAL A 14 2.93 4.22 5.37
C VAL A 14 4.00 4.06 4.30
N ASN A 15 3.79 3.18 3.32
CA ASN A 15 4.77 2.89 2.28
C ASN A 15 5.21 4.12 1.47
N PRO A 16 4.30 5.00 0.99
CA PRO A 16 4.68 6.26 0.35
C PRO A 16 5.57 7.16 1.21
N ALA A 17 5.24 7.30 2.51
CA ALA A 17 6.03 8.09 3.45
C ALA A 17 7.44 7.51 3.61
N VAL A 18 7.54 6.20 3.78
CA VAL A 18 8.83 5.48 3.90
C VAL A 18 9.64 5.61 2.60
N GLY A 19 9.00 5.54 1.43
CA GLY A 19 9.66 5.72 0.14
C GLY A 19 10.35 7.08 0.02
N VAL A 20 9.62 8.16 0.32
CA VAL A 20 10.16 9.53 0.30
C VAL A 20 11.23 9.73 1.39
N ALA A 21 10.99 9.25 2.61
CA ALA A 21 11.95 9.34 3.70
C ALA A 21 13.26 8.60 3.39
N GLY A 22 13.17 7.44 2.74
CA GLY A 22 14.32 6.67 2.28
C GLY A 22 15.16 7.45 1.26
N ARG A 23 14.49 8.09 0.30
CA ARG A 23 15.17 8.89 -0.71
C ARG A 23 15.83 10.16 -0.12
N ILE A 24 15.16 10.82 0.81
CA ILE A 24 15.75 11.94 1.55
C ILE A 24 17.01 11.50 2.30
N ARG A 25 16.96 10.35 2.99
CA ARG A 25 18.12 9.83 3.72
C ARG A 25 19.31 9.49 2.81
N GLU A 26 19.04 9.02 1.58
CA GLU A 26 20.11 8.80 0.58
C GLU A 26 20.76 10.11 0.11
N LEU A 27 19.95 11.14 -0.16
CA LEU A 27 20.44 12.43 -0.65
C LEU A 27 21.07 13.28 0.47
N LEU A 28 20.51 13.19 1.68
CA LEU A 28 20.93 13.96 2.86
C LEU A 28 21.13 12.99 4.06
N PRO A 29 22.26 12.27 4.14
CA PRO A 29 22.52 11.28 5.19
C PRO A 29 22.44 11.83 6.62
N ASP A 30 22.77 13.11 6.80
CA ASP A 30 22.75 13.81 8.11
C ASP A 30 21.37 14.44 8.45
N SER A 31 20.33 14.13 7.67
CA SER A 31 18.98 14.60 7.95
C SER A 31 18.34 13.89 9.14
N GLU A 32 17.59 14.64 9.94
CA GLU A 32 16.76 14.09 11.01
C GLU A 32 15.34 13.82 10.47
N ILE A 33 14.85 12.61 10.62
CA ILE A 33 13.53 12.20 10.13
C ILE A 33 12.72 11.63 11.30
N LEU A 34 11.54 12.22 11.53
CA LEU A 34 10.58 11.79 12.55
C LEU A 34 9.23 11.49 11.90
N PHE A 35 8.58 10.42 12.34
CA PHE A 35 7.22 10.09 11.97
C PHE A 35 6.24 10.40 13.10
N ILE A 36 5.01 10.77 12.74
CA ILE A 36 3.87 10.81 13.66
C ILE A 36 2.79 9.88 13.12
N GLY A 37 2.33 8.94 13.97
CA GLY A 37 1.30 7.96 13.67
C GLY A 37 0.22 7.91 14.74
N ALA A 38 -0.88 7.19 14.47
CA ALA A 38 -1.94 6.97 15.45
C ALA A 38 -1.56 5.84 16.41
N LEU A 39 -1.74 6.08 17.71
CA LEU A 39 -1.44 5.09 18.76
C LEU A 39 -2.16 3.76 18.53
N GLY A 40 -1.41 2.65 18.64
CA GLY A 40 -1.93 1.30 18.54
C GLY A 40 -2.33 0.88 17.11
N LYS A 41 -1.90 1.61 16.09
CA LYS A 41 -2.08 1.27 14.68
C LYS A 41 -0.80 0.67 14.11
N MET A 42 -0.91 0.13 12.90
CA MET A 42 0.17 -0.64 12.26
C MET A 42 1.43 0.19 11.95
N GLU A 43 1.29 1.49 11.74
CA GLU A 43 2.42 2.38 11.51
C GLU A 43 3.40 2.38 12.69
N MET A 44 2.91 2.16 13.92
CA MET A 44 3.75 2.07 15.13
C MET A 44 4.67 0.84 15.11
N GLU A 45 4.41 -0.14 14.24
CA GLU A 45 5.25 -1.32 14.05
C GLU A 45 6.05 -1.22 12.73
N LEU A 46 5.42 -0.77 11.65
CA LEU A 46 6.04 -0.75 10.31
C LEU A 46 7.15 0.28 10.20
N VAL A 47 6.94 1.50 10.69
CA VAL A 47 7.93 2.59 10.58
C VAL A 47 9.24 2.29 11.32
N PRO A 48 9.25 1.76 12.57
CA PRO A 48 10.49 1.35 13.23
C PRO A 48 11.25 0.23 12.52
N ARG A 49 10.57 -0.68 11.83
CA ARG A 49 11.21 -1.73 11.03
C ARG A 49 12.03 -1.17 9.86
N GLU A 50 11.60 -0.02 9.32
CA GLU A 50 12.33 0.70 8.28
C GLU A 50 13.43 1.62 8.85
N GLY A 51 13.66 1.56 10.17
CA GLY A 51 14.74 2.28 10.86
C GLY A 51 14.44 3.75 11.12
N TYR A 52 13.16 4.12 11.28
CA TYR A 52 12.75 5.49 11.61
C TYR A 52 12.14 5.61 13.01
N GLU A 53 12.37 6.76 13.67
CA GLU A 53 11.65 7.13 14.88
C GLU A 53 10.18 7.46 14.55
N ILE A 54 9.25 6.97 15.38
CA ILE A 54 7.84 7.33 15.28
C ILE A 54 7.28 7.70 16.66
N ARG A 55 6.48 8.76 16.72
CA ARG A 55 5.74 9.16 17.92
C ARG A 55 4.25 8.97 17.69
N GLY A 56 3.58 8.35 18.67
CA GLY A 56 2.15 8.07 18.60
C GLY A 56 1.33 9.22 19.16
N VAL A 57 0.25 9.59 18.46
CA VAL A 57 -0.74 10.56 18.93
C VAL A 57 -2.13 9.91 19.03
N PRO A 58 -3.02 10.38 19.93
CA PRO A 58 -4.37 9.85 20.04
C PRO A 58 -5.20 10.30 18.83
N VAL A 59 -5.38 9.41 17.87
CA VAL A 59 -6.25 9.62 16.71
C VAL A 59 -7.05 8.36 16.47
N SER A 60 -8.36 8.50 16.29
CA SER A 60 -9.26 7.42 15.88
C SER A 60 -9.97 7.78 14.59
N ASN A 61 -10.56 6.80 13.93
CA ASN A 61 -11.37 6.98 12.73
C ASN A 61 -12.84 7.17 13.07
N LEU A 62 -13.59 7.84 12.19
CA LEU A 62 -15.03 7.96 12.31
C LEU A 62 -15.71 6.61 11.97
N SER A 63 -16.59 6.12 12.84
CA SER A 63 -17.44 4.96 12.55
C SER A 63 -18.67 5.39 11.77
N ARG A 64 -19.00 4.64 10.70
CA ARG A 64 -20.25 4.82 9.92
C ARG A 64 -21.40 4.00 10.48
N SER A 65 -21.16 3.16 11.48
CA SER A 65 -22.18 2.34 12.12
C SER A 65 -23.06 3.21 13.02
N LEU A 66 -24.38 3.06 12.89
CA LEU A 66 -25.37 3.66 13.77
C LEU A 66 -25.66 2.80 15.04
N SER A 67 -24.90 1.73 15.26
CA SER A 67 -25.00 0.93 16.46
C SER A 67 -24.53 1.69 17.72
N VAL A 68 -24.93 1.23 18.91
CA VAL A 68 -24.46 1.78 20.19
C VAL A 68 -22.94 1.80 20.27
N GLU A 69 -22.28 0.78 19.73
CA GLU A 69 -20.83 0.71 19.65
C GLU A 69 -20.25 1.76 18.69
N GLY A 70 -20.92 1.99 17.54
CA GLY A 70 -20.57 3.05 16.60
C GLY A 70 -20.67 4.44 17.21
N ILE A 71 -21.74 4.71 17.97
CA ILE A 71 -21.93 5.98 18.70
C ILE A 71 -20.81 6.16 19.75
N ARG A 72 -20.52 5.13 20.52
CA ARG A 72 -19.45 5.15 21.53
C ARG A 72 -18.07 5.39 20.89
N HIS A 73 -17.82 4.78 19.74
CA HIS A 73 -16.62 4.99 18.95
C HIS A 73 -16.53 6.45 18.44
N ASN A 74 -17.64 7.04 18.01
CA ASN A 74 -17.68 8.43 17.53
C ASN A 74 -17.48 9.44 18.68
N ILE A 75 -17.94 9.16 19.89
CA ILE A 75 -17.62 9.97 21.09
C ILE A 75 -16.11 9.96 21.34
N LYS A 76 -15.49 8.78 21.26
CA LYS A 76 -14.02 8.65 21.36
C LYS A 76 -13.32 9.42 20.26
N PHE A 77 -13.79 9.34 19.01
CA PHE A 77 -13.26 10.10 17.88
C PHE A 77 -13.22 11.62 18.16
N VAL A 78 -14.31 12.19 18.68
CA VAL A 78 -14.36 13.62 19.04
C VAL A 78 -13.37 13.95 20.18
N SER A 79 -13.29 13.10 21.20
CA SER A 79 -12.32 13.26 22.29
C SER A 79 -10.88 13.20 21.80
N ASP A 80 -10.57 12.24 20.91
CA ASP A 80 -9.24 12.07 20.33
C ASP A 80 -8.90 13.25 19.42
N LEU A 81 -9.85 13.77 18.65
CA LEU A 81 -9.66 14.94 17.79
C LEU A 81 -9.29 16.19 18.60
N ILE A 82 -9.95 16.40 19.77
CA ILE A 82 -9.64 17.51 20.68
C ILE A 82 -8.23 17.37 21.28
N LYS A 83 -7.81 16.14 21.62
CA LYS A 83 -6.52 15.86 22.26
C LYS A 83 -5.37 15.79 21.25
N SER A 84 -5.64 15.43 19.98
CA SER A 84 -4.62 15.24 18.97
C SER A 84 -3.92 16.55 18.60
N GLY A 85 -4.66 17.66 18.48
CA GLY A 85 -4.09 18.97 18.15
C GLY A 85 -2.94 19.38 19.08
N PRO A 86 -3.18 19.51 20.41
CA PRO A 86 -2.12 19.83 21.38
C PRO A 86 -0.97 18.82 21.39
N ALA A 87 -1.25 17.53 21.23
CA ALA A 87 -0.21 16.48 21.17
C ALA A 87 0.66 16.61 19.91
N CYS A 88 0.04 16.88 18.75
CA CYS A 88 0.77 17.13 17.50
C CYS A 88 1.61 18.41 17.62
N ARG A 89 1.03 19.50 18.13
CA ARG A 89 1.72 20.77 18.31
C ARG A 89 2.96 20.63 19.20
N LYS A 90 2.84 19.90 20.33
CA LYS A 90 3.98 19.61 21.20
C LYS A 90 5.11 18.88 20.45
N ASN A 91 4.80 17.83 19.71
CA ASN A 91 5.79 17.08 18.94
C ASN A 91 6.47 17.95 17.86
N ILE A 92 5.71 18.82 17.20
CA ILE A 92 6.22 19.74 16.16
C ILE A 92 7.16 20.79 16.79
N GLU A 93 6.76 21.40 17.91
CA GLU A 93 7.56 22.41 18.62
C GLU A 93 8.85 21.82 19.20
N GLU A 94 8.83 20.57 19.68
CA GLU A 94 10.02 19.85 20.16
C GLU A 94 10.97 19.45 19.03
N PHE A 95 10.44 18.92 17.94
CA PHE A 95 11.24 18.44 16.81
C PHE A 95 11.72 19.58 15.90
N LYS A 96 10.93 20.67 15.77
CA LYS A 96 11.19 21.84 14.92
C LYS A 96 11.49 21.45 13.47
N PRO A 97 10.56 20.83 12.76
CA PRO A 97 10.76 20.41 11.39
C PRO A 97 10.89 21.61 10.44
N ASP A 98 11.70 21.46 9.38
CA ASP A 98 11.78 22.42 8.29
C ASP A 98 10.61 22.26 7.32
N VAL A 99 10.03 21.08 7.23
CA VAL A 99 8.83 20.75 6.43
C VAL A 99 8.06 19.59 7.04
N VAL A 100 6.74 19.57 6.82
CA VAL A 100 5.85 18.48 7.26
C VAL A 100 5.17 17.84 6.06
N VAL A 101 5.32 16.52 5.94
CA VAL A 101 4.81 15.71 4.82
C VAL A 101 3.72 14.77 5.31
N GLY A 102 2.54 14.81 4.71
CA GLY A 102 1.45 13.85 4.96
C GLY A 102 1.26 12.92 3.77
N THR A 103 1.05 11.63 4.01
CA THR A 103 0.80 10.64 2.95
C THR A 103 -0.52 9.91 3.10
N GLY A 104 -1.39 10.40 4.00
CA GLY A 104 -2.73 9.87 4.18
C GLY A 104 -2.98 9.26 5.57
N GLY A 105 -4.25 8.95 5.79
CA GLY A 105 -4.75 8.55 7.10
C GLY A 105 -5.25 9.72 7.94
N TYR A 106 -6.08 9.41 8.94
CA TYR A 106 -6.70 10.44 9.79
C TYR A 106 -5.69 11.26 10.59
N VAL A 107 -4.51 10.73 10.88
CA VAL A 107 -3.43 11.39 11.62
C VAL A 107 -2.84 12.57 10.86
N CYS A 108 -2.89 12.56 9.53
CA CYS A 108 -2.37 13.67 8.71
C CYS A 108 -3.09 14.99 9.01
N TYR A 109 -4.41 14.94 9.27
CA TYR A 109 -5.16 16.18 9.49
C TYR A 109 -4.64 16.98 10.69
N PRO A 110 -4.62 16.46 11.94
CA PRO A 110 -4.15 17.25 13.07
C PRO A 110 -2.66 17.65 12.95
N VAL A 111 -1.81 16.80 12.36
CA VAL A 111 -0.38 17.11 12.22
C VAL A 111 -0.14 18.27 11.25
N LEU A 112 -0.65 18.16 10.01
CA LEU A 112 -0.43 19.19 8.99
C LEU A 112 -1.18 20.48 9.33
N HIS A 113 -2.36 20.38 9.93
CA HIS A 113 -3.12 21.55 10.36
C HIS A 113 -2.40 22.37 11.46
N GLU A 114 -1.80 21.71 12.46
CA GLU A 114 -1.02 22.40 13.48
C GLU A 114 0.31 22.92 12.91
N ALA A 115 0.97 22.20 12.00
CA ALA A 115 2.16 22.67 11.32
C ALA A 115 1.89 23.95 10.51
N ALA A 116 0.81 23.96 9.73
CA ALA A 116 0.38 25.14 8.96
C ALA A 116 0.07 26.35 9.85
N LYS A 117 -0.57 26.13 11.01
CA LYS A 117 -0.80 27.22 12.01
C LYS A 117 0.51 27.78 12.59
N LEU A 118 1.56 26.99 12.66
CA LEU A 118 2.88 27.40 13.12
C LEU A 118 3.72 28.03 12.00
N GLY A 119 3.18 28.13 10.77
CA GLY A 119 3.90 28.69 9.62
C GLY A 119 5.00 27.77 9.06
N ILE A 120 4.94 26.48 9.38
CA ILE A 120 5.90 25.49 8.87
C ILE A 120 5.39 25.01 7.50
N PRO A 121 6.24 24.93 6.47
CA PRO A 121 5.87 24.40 5.16
C PRO A 121 5.24 23.00 5.24
N THR A 122 4.15 22.81 4.49
CA THR A 122 3.35 21.58 4.54
C THR A 122 3.02 21.06 3.15
N VAL A 123 3.12 19.76 2.98
CA VAL A 123 2.73 19.08 1.76
C VAL A 123 1.98 17.79 2.06
N VAL A 124 0.95 17.48 1.28
CA VAL A 124 0.20 16.24 1.39
C VAL A 124 0.23 15.48 0.08
N HIS A 125 0.42 14.17 0.16
CA HIS A 125 0.30 13.25 -0.97
C HIS A 125 -1.01 12.46 -0.89
N GLU A 126 -1.73 12.38 -2.03
CA GLU A 126 -2.92 11.55 -2.22
C GLU A 126 -2.65 10.51 -3.31
N SER A 127 -2.61 9.26 -2.91
CA SER A 127 -2.32 8.15 -3.84
C SER A 127 -3.51 7.74 -4.70
N ASN A 128 -4.74 8.04 -4.29
CA ASN A 128 -5.94 7.60 -5.01
C ASN A 128 -6.38 8.64 -6.05
N ALA A 129 -7.00 8.15 -7.13
CA ALA A 129 -7.62 9.00 -8.15
C ALA A 129 -8.75 9.88 -7.58
N GLU A 130 -9.39 9.43 -6.50
CA GLU A 130 -10.40 10.22 -5.78
C GLU A 130 -9.92 10.56 -4.37
N PRO A 131 -9.75 11.87 -4.04
CA PRO A 131 -9.19 12.29 -2.77
C PRO A 131 -10.02 11.87 -1.57
N GLY A 132 -9.32 11.38 -0.53
CA GLY A 132 -9.92 11.09 0.76
C GLY A 132 -10.39 12.35 1.49
N LEU A 133 -11.26 12.17 2.50
CA LEU A 133 -11.80 13.29 3.29
C LEU A 133 -10.69 14.12 3.95
N THR A 134 -9.66 13.47 4.45
CA THR A 134 -8.52 14.12 5.10
C THR A 134 -7.81 15.08 4.14
N THR A 135 -7.46 14.62 2.94
CA THR A 135 -6.75 15.42 1.94
C THR A 135 -7.60 16.59 1.45
N ARG A 136 -8.90 16.36 1.22
CA ARG A 136 -9.87 17.44 0.88
C ARG A 136 -9.97 18.53 1.96
N GLN A 137 -9.87 18.17 3.24
CA GLN A 137 -9.89 19.16 4.32
C GLN A 137 -8.56 19.92 4.44
N LEU A 138 -7.45 19.23 4.19
CA LEU A 138 -6.09 19.80 4.24
C LEU A 138 -5.82 20.77 3.09
N GLU A 139 -6.49 20.66 1.96
CA GLU A 139 -6.39 21.58 0.82
C GLU A 139 -6.39 23.05 1.23
N LYS A 140 -7.16 23.39 2.27
CA LYS A 140 -7.33 24.77 2.72
C LYS A 140 -6.07 25.37 3.38
N CYS A 141 -5.20 24.54 3.92
CA CYS A 141 -4.10 24.98 4.76
C CYS A 141 -2.71 24.51 4.32
N VAL A 142 -2.60 23.45 3.49
CA VAL A 142 -1.30 23.00 2.99
C VAL A 142 -0.78 23.86 1.82
N ASP A 143 0.53 23.90 1.65
CA ASP A 143 1.17 24.64 0.59
C ASP A 143 1.11 23.92 -0.75
N LYS A 144 1.30 22.58 -0.75
CA LYS A 144 1.25 21.74 -1.95
C LYS A 144 0.45 20.45 -1.70
N ILE A 145 -0.19 19.98 -2.77
CA ILE A 145 -0.90 18.70 -2.82
C ILE A 145 -0.28 17.90 -3.96
N MET A 146 0.36 16.80 -3.65
CA MET A 146 0.90 15.89 -4.65
C MET A 146 -0.11 14.77 -4.90
N VAL A 147 -0.37 14.41 -6.15
CA VAL A 147 -1.37 13.38 -6.49
C VAL A 147 -0.77 12.27 -7.33
N GLY A 148 -1.23 11.04 -7.06
CA GLY A 148 -0.82 9.85 -7.78
C GLY A 148 -1.40 9.75 -9.19
N PHE A 149 -2.55 10.36 -9.43
CA PHE A 149 -3.28 10.32 -10.70
C PHE A 149 -3.64 11.73 -11.16
N ALA A 150 -3.48 12.01 -12.45
CA ALA A 150 -3.79 13.32 -13.05
C ALA A 150 -5.26 13.72 -12.86
N GLU A 151 -6.16 12.74 -12.94
CA GLU A 151 -7.61 12.93 -12.78
C GLU A 151 -7.99 13.42 -11.38
N ALA A 152 -7.14 13.16 -10.37
CA ALA A 152 -7.38 13.65 -9.02
C ALA A 152 -7.39 15.17 -8.92
N ARG A 153 -6.67 15.88 -9.82
CA ARG A 153 -6.57 17.34 -9.82
C ARG A 153 -7.92 18.05 -9.93
N GLU A 154 -8.84 17.50 -10.71
CA GLU A 154 -10.18 18.08 -10.92
C GLU A 154 -11.07 18.03 -9.67
N ASN A 155 -10.70 17.22 -8.68
CA ASN A 155 -11.44 17.07 -7.43
C ASN A 155 -11.11 18.13 -6.37
N TYR A 156 -10.14 19.03 -6.64
CA TYR A 156 -9.72 20.07 -5.71
C TYR A 156 -10.23 21.44 -6.13
N LYS A 157 -10.50 22.29 -5.13
CA LYS A 157 -10.96 23.68 -5.34
C LYS A 157 -9.79 24.63 -5.64
N HIS A 158 -8.57 24.22 -5.28
CA HIS A 158 -7.32 24.95 -5.45
C HIS A 158 -6.35 24.14 -6.34
N PRO A 159 -6.68 23.93 -7.65
CA PRO A 159 -5.88 23.13 -8.55
C PRO A 159 -4.47 23.68 -8.78
N GLU A 160 -4.23 24.97 -8.47
CA GLU A 160 -2.91 25.60 -8.49
C GLU A 160 -1.94 25.05 -7.44
N LYS A 161 -2.45 24.44 -6.37
CA LYS A 161 -1.63 23.75 -5.35
C LYS A 161 -1.31 22.32 -5.74
N VAL A 162 -2.00 21.76 -6.75
CA VAL A 162 -1.92 20.33 -7.10
C VAL A 162 -0.81 20.09 -8.10
N VAL A 163 0.10 19.17 -7.76
CA VAL A 163 1.16 18.67 -8.62
C VAL A 163 0.93 17.18 -8.86
N VAL A 164 0.93 16.76 -10.12
CA VAL A 164 0.82 15.36 -10.50
C VAL A 164 2.21 14.75 -10.47
N THR A 165 2.48 13.93 -9.46
CA THR A 165 3.81 13.36 -9.20
C THR A 165 3.85 11.84 -9.34
N GLY A 166 2.71 11.19 -9.50
CA GLY A 166 2.62 9.76 -9.27
C GLY A 166 2.64 9.40 -7.79
N THR A 167 2.67 8.11 -7.49
CA THR A 167 2.74 7.60 -6.10
C THR A 167 4.14 7.09 -5.80
N PRO A 168 4.78 7.57 -4.71
CA PRO A 168 6.15 7.17 -4.39
C PRO A 168 6.19 5.71 -3.94
N VAL A 169 7.22 5.00 -4.37
CA VAL A 169 7.48 3.62 -4.01
C VAL A 169 8.75 3.50 -3.15
N ARG A 170 8.82 2.44 -2.35
CA ARG A 170 10.02 2.15 -1.54
C ARG A 170 11.19 1.80 -2.44
N LEU A 171 12.40 2.21 -2.05
CA LEU A 171 13.63 2.00 -2.82
C LEU A 171 13.90 0.54 -3.19
N GLY A 172 13.49 -0.41 -2.34
CA GLY A 172 13.60 -1.83 -2.61
C GLY A 172 12.90 -2.27 -3.90
N PHE A 173 11.78 -1.64 -4.28
CA PHE A 173 11.11 -1.91 -5.56
C PHE A 173 11.88 -1.32 -6.75
N MET A 174 12.44 -0.13 -6.61
CA MET A 174 13.18 0.55 -7.68
C MET A 174 14.47 -0.19 -8.10
N ARG A 175 15.03 -1.01 -7.21
CA ARG A 175 16.31 -1.73 -7.40
C ARG A 175 16.15 -3.23 -7.58
N SER A 176 14.94 -3.70 -7.78
CA SER A 176 14.64 -5.12 -7.84
C SER A 176 15.03 -5.73 -9.18
N ASP A 177 15.75 -6.85 -9.14
CA ASP A 177 16.06 -7.71 -10.29
C ASP A 177 15.48 -9.10 -10.05
N LYS A 178 14.71 -9.64 -10.99
CA LYS A 178 13.98 -10.91 -10.87
C LYS A 178 14.92 -12.09 -10.61
N SER A 179 15.98 -12.23 -11.39
CA SER A 179 16.91 -13.35 -11.25
C SER A 179 17.72 -13.27 -9.94
N ALA A 180 18.13 -12.06 -9.54
CA ALA A 180 18.80 -11.87 -8.24
C ALA A 180 17.85 -12.19 -7.08
N ALA A 181 16.60 -11.79 -7.15
CA ALA A 181 15.58 -12.08 -6.14
C ALA A 181 15.29 -13.58 -6.05
N ARG A 182 15.15 -14.28 -7.18
CA ARG A 182 14.97 -15.73 -7.21
C ARG A 182 16.14 -16.47 -6.59
N ARG A 183 17.38 -16.12 -6.93
CA ARG A 183 18.58 -16.70 -6.31
C ARG A 183 18.60 -16.49 -4.80
N ALA A 184 18.27 -15.28 -4.32
CA ALA A 184 18.24 -14.98 -2.90
C ALA A 184 17.17 -15.79 -2.13
N LEU A 185 16.06 -16.13 -2.78
CA LEU A 185 14.97 -16.92 -2.22
C LEU A 185 15.11 -18.44 -2.47
N GLY A 186 16.11 -18.87 -3.21
CA GLY A 186 16.31 -20.29 -3.56
C GLY A 186 15.22 -20.84 -4.50
N ILE A 187 14.68 -19.99 -5.39
CA ILE A 187 13.66 -20.33 -6.38
C ILE A 187 14.35 -20.54 -7.74
N ALA A 188 14.04 -21.65 -8.42
CA ALA A 188 14.60 -21.93 -9.74
C ALA A 188 14.06 -20.93 -10.79
N GLU A 189 14.87 -20.64 -11.81
CA GLU A 189 14.50 -19.64 -12.85
C GLU A 189 13.24 -20.05 -13.64
N ASP A 190 13.01 -21.34 -13.79
CA ASP A 190 11.88 -21.92 -14.53
C ASP A 190 10.70 -22.35 -13.64
N GLU A 191 10.81 -22.24 -12.29
CA GLU A 191 9.74 -22.55 -11.36
C GLU A 191 8.71 -21.40 -11.30
N PRO A 192 7.45 -21.57 -11.78
CA PRO A 192 6.46 -20.50 -11.74
C PRO A 192 6.16 -20.09 -10.30
N LEU A 193 6.22 -18.78 -10.01
CA LEU A 193 5.91 -18.21 -8.69
C LEU A 193 4.75 -17.22 -8.74
N VAL A 194 3.73 -17.50 -7.96
CA VAL A 194 2.59 -16.59 -7.72
C VAL A 194 2.67 -16.03 -6.31
N VAL A 195 2.50 -14.72 -6.18
CA VAL A 195 2.41 -14.05 -4.87
C VAL A 195 0.99 -13.53 -4.68
N SER A 196 0.35 -13.89 -3.57
CA SER A 196 -1.03 -13.53 -3.27
C SER A 196 -1.13 -12.67 -2.00
N VAL A 197 -1.67 -11.43 -2.14
CA VAL A 197 -1.77 -10.46 -1.03
C VAL A 197 -3.11 -9.70 -1.04
N TRP A 198 -3.78 -9.65 0.12
CA TRP A 198 -5.12 -9.06 0.26
C TRP A 198 -5.15 -7.84 1.17
N GLY A 199 -4.03 -7.12 1.20
CA GLY A 199 -3.80 -5.97 2.06
C GLY A 199 -3.29 -6.36 3.45
N SER A 200 -2.81 -5.37 4.19
CA SER A 200 -2.12 -5.53 5.48
C SER A 200 -2.98 -6.13 6.60
N LEU A 201 -4.30 -6.03 6.48
CA LEU A 201 -5.25 -6.60 7.46
C LEU A 201 -5.75 -7.99 7.06
N GLY A 202 -5.44 -8.43 5.83
CA GLY A 202 -6.03 -9.60 5.21
C GLY A 202 -7.50 -9.38 4.79
N ALA A 203 -8.08 -10.38 4.13
CA ALA A 203 -9.49 -10.40 3.75
C ALA A 203 -10.02 -11.82 3.96
N THR A 204 -10.84 -12.03 4.99
CA THR A 204 -11.27 -13.37 5.44
C THR A 204 -11.90 -14.20 4.32
N GLU A 205 -12.82 -13.64 3.54
CA GLU A 205 -13.47 -14.38 2.45
C GLU A 205 -12.48 -14.69 1.30
N MET A 206 -11.57 -13.76 0.99
CA MET A 206 -10.55 -14.02 -0.02
C MET A 206 -9.54 -15.07 0.44
N ASN A 207 -9.18 -15.09 1.74
CA ASN A 207 -8.35 -16.15 2.30
C ASN A 207 -9.01 -17.54 2.12
N LYS A 208 -10.33 -17.64 2.34
CA LYS A 208 -11.07 -18.89 2.09
C LYS A 208 -11.11 -19.24 0.60
N THR A 209 -11.25 -18.26 -0.28
CA THR A 209 -11.22 -18.48 -1.72
C THR A 209 -9.85 -18.99 -2.17
N VAL A 210 -8.76 -18.37 -1.67
CA VAL A 210 -7.39 -18.84 -1.93
C VAL A 210 -7.15 -20.24 -1.33
N ALA A 211 -7.68 -20.55 -0.15
CA ALA A 211 -7.58 -21.89 0.42
C ALA A 211 -8.25 -22.94 -0.48
N ARG A 212 -9.45 -22.64 -1.03
CA ARG A 212 -10.13 -23.50 -2.02
C ARG A 212 -9.35 -23.61 -3.33
N MET A 213 -8.73 -22.51 -3.78
CA MET A 213 -7.85 -22.52 -4.97
C MET A 213 -6.63 -23.44 -4.74
N ILE A 214 -6.01 -23.40 -3.55
CA ILE A 214 -4.94 -24.33 -3.17
C ILE A 214 -5.43 -25.77 -3.21
N ALA A 215 -6.63 -26.06 -2.66
CA ALA A 215 -7.22 -27.39 -2.70
C ALA A 215 -7.38 -27.90 -4.15
N LEU A 216 -7.93 -27.09 -5.04
CA LEU A 216 -8.06 -27.42 -6.46
C LEU A 216 -6.70 -27.64 -7.14
N ALA A 217 -5.71 -26.83 -6.81
CA ALA A 217 -4.36 -26.98 -7.36
C ALA A 217 -3.64 -28.24 -6.85
N MET A 218 -3.93 -28.68 -5.63
CA MET A 218 -3.38 -29.92 -5.05
C MET A 218 -4.08 -31.20 -5.55
N ASP A 219 -5.32 -31.09 -6.02
CA ASP A 219 -6.06 -32.24 -6.61
C ASP A 219 -5.56 -32.57 -8.03
N GLY A 220 -4.76 -31.71 -8.66
CA GLY A 220 -4.12 -31.94 -9.95
C GLY A 220 -2.96 -32.93 -9.87
N ALA A 221 -2.64 -33.58 -11.04
CA ALA A 221 -1.55 -34.55 -11.13
C ALA A 221 -0.15 -33.93 -10.95
N GLU A 222 0.00 -32.65 -11.28
CA GLU A 222 1.25 -31.90 -11.15
C GLU A 222 0.99 -30.53 -10.51
N ARG A 223 1.94 -30.07 -9.68
CA ARG A 223 1.90 -28.72 -9.11
C ARG A 223 2.05 -27.66 -10.21
N PRO A 224 1.04 -26.81 -10.44
CA PRO A 224 1.09 -25.85 -11.54
C PRO A 224 2.03 -24.67 -11.29
N PHE A 225 2.27 -24.30 -10.02
CA PHE A 225 3.11 -23.16 -9.59
C PHE A 225 3.41 -23.22 -8.09
N ARG A 226 4.43 -22.49 -7.68
CA ARG A 226 4.65 -22.17 -6.26
C ARG A 226 3.81 -20.95 -5.87
N LEU A 227 3.22 -20.96 -4.68
CA LEU A 227 2.44 -19.86 -4.14
C LEU A 227 3.01 -19.38 -2.81
N VAL A 228 3.14 -18.06 -2.65
CA VAL A 228 3.30 -17.43 -1.34
C VAL A 228 2.10 -16.53 -1.09
N HIS A 229 1.29 -16.90 -0.10
CA HIS A 229 0.06 -16.18 0.25
C HIS A 229 0.16 -15.53 1.63
N SER A 230 -0.11 -14.21 1.71
CA SER A 230 -0.23 -13.49 2.97
C SER A 230 -1.69 -13.45 3.44
N ALA A 231 -2.00 -14.23 4.46
CA ALA A 231 -3.34 -14.30 5.03
C ALA A 231 -3.67 -13.13 5.98
N GLY A 232 -2.67 -12.34 6.37
CA GLY A 232 -2.77 -11.31 7.39
C GLY A 232 -2.63 -11.86 8.81
N LYS A 233 -2.07 -11.08 9.74
CA LYS A 233 -1.83 -11.51 11.14
C LYS A 233 -3.08 -12.05 11.85
N ARG A 234 -4.26 -11.54 11.49
CA ARG A 234 -5.54 -11.99 12.07
C ARG A 234 -6.15 -13.16 11.31
N GLY A 235 -5.80 -13.33 10.03
CA GLY A 235 -6.38 -14.31 9.13
C GLY A 235 -5.65 -15.66 9.10
N ILE A 236 -4.36 -15.67 9.45
CA ILE A 236 -3.52 -16.87 9.31
C ILE A 236 -4.10 -18.09 10.06
N LYS A 237 -4.47 -17.94 11.32
CA LYS A 237 -5.02 -19.03 12.12
C LYS A 237 -6.32 -19.57 11.52
N SER A 238 -7.29 -18.70 11.23
CA SER A 238 -8.59 -19.12 10.68
C SER A 238 -8.46 -19.72 9.28
N MET A 239 -7.49 -19.29 8.48
CA MET A 239 -7.25 -19.87 7.16
C MET A 239 -6.65 -21.27 7.27
N THR A 240 -5.64 -21.47 8.12
CA THR A 240 -5.01 -22.78 8.30
C THR A 240 -5.96 -23.79 8.96
N GLU A 241 -6.79 -23.37 9.91
CA GLU A 241 -7.87 -24.19 10.46
C GLU A 241 -8.89 -24.59 9.36
N TYR A 242 -9.33 -23.64 8.53
CA TYR A 242 -10.23 -23.91 7.41
C TYR A 242 -9.62 -24.90 6.40
N MET A 243 -8.33 -24.75 6.07
CA MET A 243 -7.62 -25.66 5.17
C MET A 243 -7.56 -27.09 5.72
N SER A 244 -7.23 -27.26 7.00
CA SER A 244 -7.07 -28.57 7.62
C SER A 244 -8.41 -29.24 7.99
N GLU A 245 -9.33 -28.49 8.59
CA GLU A 245 -10.56 -29.05 9.17
C GLU A 245 -11.71 -29.14 8.17
N GLU A 246 -11.88 -28.13 7.31
CA GLU A 246 -13.00 -28.06 6.36
C GLU A 246 -12.62 -28.61 4.98
N LEU A 247 -11.38 -28.38 4.51
CA LEU A 247 -10.92 -28.85 3.21
C LEU A 247 -10.11 -30.15 3.29
N GLY A 248 -9.76 -30.62 4.50
CA GLY A 248 -8.98 -31.84 4.70
C GLY A 248 -7.57 -31.78 4.13
N LEU A 249 -7.01 -30.59 3.92
CA LEU A 249 -5.68 -30.43 3.36
C LEU A 249 -4.62 -30.73 4.43
N SER A 250 -3.62 -31.53 4.03
CA SER A 250 -2.33 -31.69 4.70
C SER A 250 -1.23 -31.33 3.70
N ASP A 251 -0.03 -31.13 4.18
CA ASP A 251 1.19 -31.05 3.36
C ASP A 251 1.19 -29.97 2.25
N TRP A 252 0.30 -28.94 2.35
CA TRP A 252 0.23 -27.85 1.35
C TRP A 252 1.57 -27.11 1.24
N LYS A 253 2.35 -27.03 2.33
CA LYS A 253 3.66 -26.40 2.31
C LYS A 253 4.67 -27.23 1.51
N GLU A 254 4.68 -28.54 1.68
CA GLU A 254 5.52 -29.47 0.91
C GLU A 254 5.09 -29.48 -0.57
N ALA A 255 3.79 -29.26 -0.82
CA ALA A 255 3.28 -29.03 -2.17
C ALA A 255 3.65 -27.66 -2.76
N GLY A 256 4.35 -26.79 -2.03
CA GLY A 256 4.85 -25.49 -2.50
C GLY A 256 3.85 -24.34 -2.36
N PHE A 257 2.87 -24.49 -1.46
CA PHE A 257 1.91 -23.43 -1.13
C PHE A 257 2.22 -22.86 0.26
N ASP A 258 3.03 -21.80 0.32
CA ASP A 258 3.41 -21.13 1.55
C ASP A 258 2.30 -20.15 1.98
N VAL A 259 1.67 -20.40 3.14
CA VAL A 259 0.69 -19.50 3.75
C VAL A 259 1.34 -18.83 4.98
N VAL A 260 1.47 -17.51 4.94
CA VAL A 260 2.16 -16.72 5.97
C VAL A 260 1.24 -15.64 6.57
N ASP A 261 1.57 -15.17 7.76
CA ASP A 261 0.84 -14.09 8.42
C ASP A 261 1.10 -12.73 7.76
N TYR A 262 2.35 -12.47 7.36
CA TYR A 262 2.75 -11.21 6.73
C TYR A 262 4.05 -11.39 5.92
N ILE A 263 4.13 -10.74 4.76
CA ILE A 263 5.34 -10.71 3.93
C ILE A 263 6.11 -9.44 4.25
N TYR A 264 7.22 -9.59 4.97
CA TYR A 264 8.05 -8.47 5.42
C TYR A 264 8.96 -7.92 4.31
N ASP A 265 9.54 -8.79 3.50
CA ASP A 265 10.35 -8.40 2.34
C ASP A 265 9.53 -8.51 1.05
N MET A 266 8.51 -7.66 0.96
CA MET A 266 7.63 -7.61 -0.20
C MET A 266 8.37 -7.24 -1.50
N PRO A 267 9.35 -6.27 -1.50
CA PRO A 267 10.08 -5.95 -2.71
C PRO A 267 10.81 -7.16 -3.30
N LEU A 268 11.50 -7.93 -2.46
CA LEU A 268 12.23 -9.12 -2.90
C LEU A 268 11.28 -10.19 -3.47
N LEU A 269 10.20 -10.47 -2.74
CA LEU A 269 9.26 -11.51 -3.15
C LEU A 269 8.47 -11.13 -4.41
N MET A 270 7.99 -9.90 -4.51
CA MET A 270 7.30 -9.41 -5.72
C MET A 270 8.24 -9.36 -6.93
N ALA A 271 9.51 -9.01 -6.76
CA ALA A 271 10.49 -9.05 -7.84
C ALA A 271 10.66 -10.48 -8.39
N ALA A 272 10.75 -11.48 -7.50
CA ALA A 272 10.90 -12.90 -7.87
C ALA A 272 9.66 -13.50 -8.57
N ALA A 273 8.46 -12.95 -8.31
CA ALA A 273 7.18 -13.46 -8.81
C ALA A 273 7.05 -13.39 -10.35
N ASP A 274 6.25 -14.26 -10.91
CA ASP A 274 5.76 -14.18 -12.29
C ASP A 274 4.43 -13.43 -12.36
N ILE A 275 3.55 -13.67 -11.38
CA ILE A 275 2.23 -13.03 -11.28
C ILE A 275 1.99 -12.62 -9.83
N VAL A 276 1.37 -11.46 -9.64
CA VAL A 276 0.87 -11.03 -8.33
C VAL A 276 -0.66 -10.99 -8.34
N LEU A 277 -1.28 -11.76 -7.45
CA LEU A 277 -2.72 -11.78 -7.20
C LEU A 277 -3.04 -10.92 -6.00
N CYS A 278 -3.72 -9.77 -6.18
CA CYS A 278 -3.88 -8.82 -5.09
C CYS A 278 -5.09 -7.89 -5.23
N ARG A 279 -5.31 -7.09 -4.17
CA ARG A 279 -6.19 -5.92 -4.20
C ARG A 279 -5.55 -4.78 -5.01
N SER A 280 -6.37 -3.86 -5.51
CA SER A 280 -5.95 -2.73 -6.35
C SER A 280 -5.84 -1.41 -5.56
N GLY A 281 -5.18 -1.45 -4.40
CA GLY A 281 -4.78 -0.23 -3.69
C GLY A 281 -3.72 0.54 -4.48
N ALA A 282 -3.86 1.87 -4.55
CA ALA A 282 -3.00 2.71 -5.38
C ALA A 282 -1.49 2.54 -5.12
N SER A 283 -1.08 2.40 -3.86
CA SER A 283 0.31 2.13 -3.49
C SER A 283 0.81 0.79 -4.03
N THR A 284 -0.02 -0.28 -3.96
CA THR A 284 0.33 -1.59 -4.51
C THR A 284 0.46 -1.53 -6.03
N LEU A 285 -0.45 -0.80 -6.70
CA LEU A 285 -0.37 -0.64 -8.15
C LEU A 285 0.89 0.10 -8.58
N ALA A 286 1.28 1.15 -7.85
CA ALA A 286 2.53 1.86 -8.10
C ALA A 286 3.76 0.95 -7.88
N GLU A 287 3.75 0.10 -6.85
CA GLU A 287 4.79 -0.90 -6.62
C GLU A 287 4.87 -1.91 -7.78
N LEU A 288 3.72 -2.41 -8.27
CA LEU A 288 3.64 -3.36 -9.39
C LEU A 288 4.15 -2.76 -10.71
N THR A 289 3.73 -1.53 -11.04
CA THR A 289 4.18 -0.84 -12.25
C THR A 289 5.67 -0.54 -12.20
N ALA A 290 6.19 -0.09 -11.05
CA ALA A 290 7.61 0.24 -10.87
C ALA A 290 8.54 -0.96 -11.13
N ILE A 291 8.10 -2.19 -10.86
CA ILE A 291 8.87 -3.42 -11.13
C ILE A 291 8.43 -4.16 -12.39
N GLY A 292 7.45 -3.61 -13.14
CA GLY A 292 6.93 -4.25 -14.35
C GLY A 292 6.26 -5.60 -14.07
N LYS A 293 5.47 -5.73 -13.00
CA LYS A 293 4.95 -7.03 -12.57
C LYS A 293 3.52 -7.28 -13.05
N PRO A 294 3.27 -8.32 -13.89
CA PRO A 294 1.93 -8.77 -14.26
C PRO A 294 1.06 -9.05 -13.06
N ALA A 295 -0.21 -8.64 -13.10
CA ALA A 295 -1.10 -8.79 -11.97
C ALA A 295 -2.49 -9.31 -12.33
N ILE A 296 -3.06 -10.11 -11.42
CA ILE A 296 -4.48 -10.39 -11.34
C ILE A 296 -5.05 -9.54 -10.21
N LEU A 297 -5.87 -8.57 -10.55
CA LEU A 297 -6.41 -7.59 -9.61
C LEU A 297 -7.84 -7.93 -9.22
N VAL A 298 -8.08 -8.05 -7.93
CA VAL A 298 -9.42 -8.27 -7.38
C VAL A 298 -9.79 -7.06 -6.52
N PRO A 299 -10.45 -6.03 -7.10
CA PRO A 299 -10.83 -4.83 -6.37
C PRO A 299 -11.72 -5.13 -5.19
N SER A 300 -11.49 -4.47 -4.04
CA SER A 300 -12.41 -4.57 -2.91
C SER A 300 -13.68 -3.76 -3.17
N PRO A 301 -14.89 -4.36 -3.03
CA PRO A 301 -16.15 -3.63 -3.16
C PRO A 301 -16.43 -2.73 -1.93
N ASN A 302 -15.71 -2.96 -0.82
CA ASN A 302 -15.95 -2.30 0.47
C ASN A 302 -15.12 -1.02 0.65
N VAL A 303 -14.81 -0.30 -0.43
CA VAL A 303 -14.04 0.95 -0.40
C VAL A 303 -14.87 2.15 -0.84
N VAL A 304 -14.45 3.34 -0.41
CA VAL A 304 -15.16 4.59 -0.74
C VAL A 304 -15.13 4.83 -2.25
N ASN A 305 -16.27 5.17 -2.84
CA ASN A 305 -16.40 5.54 -4.25
C ASN A 305 -15.87 4.50 -5.25
N ASN A 306 -15.77 3.24 -4.83
CA ASN A 306 -15.27 2.14 -5.66
C ASN A 306 -13.88 2.44 -6.28
N HIS A 307 -13.03 3.18 -5.54
CA HIS A 307 -11.75 3.65 -6.08
C HIS A 307 -10.81 2.50 -6.49
N GLN A 308 -10.88 1.32 -5.83
CA GLN A 308 -10.04 0.20 -6.20
C GLN A 308 -10.38 -0.34 -7.60
N GLU A 309 -11.65 -0.44 -7.97
CA GLU A 309 -12.01 -0.87 -9.31
C GLU A 309 -11.55 0.16 -10.36
N LYS A 310 -11.76 1.45 -10.10
CA LYS A 310 -11.26 2.52 -10.98
C LYS A 310 -9.76 2.41 -11.21
N ASN A 311 -8.99 2.23 -10.15
CA ASN A 311 -7.54 2.04 -10.21
C ASN A 311 -7.17 0.78 -11.03
N ALA A 312 -7.84 -0.37 -10.75
CA ALA A 312 -7.56 -1.64 -11.45
C ALA A 312 -7.81 -1.53 -12.96
N ARG A 313 -8.91 -0.88 -13.36
CA ARG A 313 -9.28 -0.70 -14.77
C ARG A 313 -8.28 0.16 -15.55
N VAL A 314 -7.48 1.00 -14.88
CA VAL A 314 -6.38 1.73 -15.54
C VAL A 314 -5.31 0.74 -16.02
N LEU A 315 -4.88 -0.17 -15.14
CA LEU A 315 -3.85 -1.16 -15.48
C LEU A 315 -4.35 -2.21 -16.49
N GLU A 316 -5.62 -2.58 -16.38
CA GLU A 316 -6.26 -3.50 -17.34
C GLU A 316 -6.29 -2.90 -18.75
N ARG A 317 -6.78 -1.65 -18.89
CA ARG A 317 -6.78 -0.94 -20.20
C ARG A 317 -5.39 -0.74 -20.75
N GLY A 318 -4.39 -0.57 -19.89
CA GLY A 318 -2.98 -0.50 -20.26
C GLY A 318 -2.35 -1.85 -20.59
N GLY A 319 -3.09 -2.97 -20.45
CA GLY A 319 -2.60 -4.31 -20.82
C GLY A 319 -1.70 -4.98 -19.78
N GLY A 320 -1.46 -4.35 -18.61
CA GLY A 320 -0.56 -4.89 -17.57
C GLY A 320 -1.24 -5.81 -16.55
N ALA A 321 -2.58 -5.85 -16.53
CA ALA A 321 -3.32 -6.62 -15.51
C ALA A 321 -4.60 -7.26 -16.07
N VAL A 322 -5.04 -8.34 -15.41
CA VAL A 322 -6.38 -8.92 -15.54
C VAL A 322 -7.19 -8.51 -14.33
N VAL A 323 -8.43 -8.05 -14.52
CA VAL A 323 -9.32 -7.65 -13.42
C VAL A 323 -10.43 -8.67 -13.26
N LEU A 324 -10.52 -9.25 -12.06
CA LEU A 324 -11.62 -10.10 -11.63
C LEU A 324 -12.42 -9.35 -10.56
N LEU A 325 -13.70 -9.11 -10.76
CA LEU A 325 -14.54 -8.55 -9.70
C LEU A 325 -14.67 -9.59 -8.57
N GLU A 326 -14.75 -9.15 -7.32
CA GLU A 326 -14.80 -10.07 -6.16
C GLU A 326 -15.97 -11.07 -6.26
N SER A 327 -17.11 -10.67 -6.88
CA SER A 327 -18.26 -11.55 -7.15
C SER A 327 -17.94 -12.69 -8.10
N ASP A 328 -16.98 -12.48 -9.01
CA ASP A 328 -16.64 -13.40 -10.09
C ASP A 328 -15.31 -14.13 -9.83
N ALA A 329 -14.58 -13.69 -8.80
CA ALA A 329 -13.28 -14.23 -8.42
C ALA A 329 -13.41 -15.52 -7.58
N GLY A 330 -14.06 -16.55 -8.12
CA GLY A 330 -14.11 -17.87 -7.53
C GLY A 330 -12.75 -18.57 -7.53
N ALA A 331 -12.60 -19.63 -6.74
CA ALA A 331 -11.36 -20.38 -6.62
C ALA A 331 -10.92 -21.02 -7.96
N ASP A 332 -11.87 -21.54 -8.71
CA ASP A 332 -11.72 -22.13 -10.04
C ASP A 332 -11.33 -21.08 -11.08
N VAL A 333 -12.00 -19.91 -11.06
CA VAL A 333 -11.70 -18.79 -11.96
C VAL A 333 -10.29 -18.24 -11.69
N MET A 334 -9.90 -18.08 -10.42
CA MET A 334 -8.55 -17.64 -10.07
C MET A 334 -7.49 -18.63 -10.56
N LEU A 335 -7.70 -19.93 -10.31
CA LEU A 335 -6.78 -20.98 -10.73
C LEU A 335 -6.65 -21.05 -12.25
N SER A 336 -7.77 -21.03 -12.99
CA SER A 336 -7.73 -21.06 -14.46
C SER A 336 -7.04 -19.81 -15.02
N THR A 337 -7.32 -18.63 -14.49
CA THR A 337 -6.66 -17.38 -14.94
C THR A 337 -5.15 -17.42 -14.69
N ILE A 338 -4.70 -17.92 -13.54
CA ILE A 338 -3.27 -18.09 -13.24
C ILE A 338 -2.63 -19.06 -14.23
N ASN A 339 -3.25 -20.23 -14.45
CA ASN A 339 -2.71 -21.25 -15.34
C ASN A 339 -2.67 -20.78 -16.81
N GLU A 340 -3.69 -20.09 -17.28
CA GLU A 340 -3.70 -19.46 -18.61
C GLU A 340 -2.54 -18.48 -18.81
N LEU A 341 -2.33 -17.59 -17.84
CA LEU A 341 -1.23 -16.61 -17.91
C LEU A 341 0.14 -17.29 -17.83
N LEU A 342 0.34 -18.26 -16.92
CA LEU A 342 1.63 -18.95 -16.77
C LEU A 342 1.97 -19.84 -17.99
N SER A 343 0.97 -20.32 -18.73
CA SER A 343 1.18 -21.11 -19.94
C SER A 343 1.54 -20.27 -21.16
N ASP A 344 1.24 -18.97 -21.16
CA ASP A 344 1.48 -18.03 -22.24
C ASP A 344 2.61 -17.04 -21.88
N LYS A 345 3.85 -17.47 -22.12
CA LYS A 345 5.04 -16.67 -21.81
C LYS A 345 5.14 -15.38 -22.62
N GLU A 346 4.61 -15.36 -23.86
CA GLU A 346 4.61 -14.17 -24.70
C GLU A 346 3.68 -13.11 -24.10
N LYS A 347 2.46 -13.51 -23.73
CA LYS A 347 1.50 -12.63 -23.05
C LYS A 347 2.04 -12.10 -21.71
N LEU A 348 2.71 -12.94 -20.91
CA LEU A 348 3.33 -12.46 -19.67
C LEU A 348 4.41 -11.40 -19.93
N ALA A 349 5.24 -11.60 -20.95
CA ALA A 349 6.27 -10.63 -21.32
C ALA A 349 5.66 -9.30 -21.82
N GLU A 350 4.61 -9.35 -22.63
CA GLU A 350 3.85 -8.16 -23.05
C GLU A 350 3.23 -7.44 -21.83
N MET A 351 2.65 -8.18 -20.89
CA MET A 351 2.11 -7.60 -19.66
C MET A 351 3.20 -6.93 -18.79
N GLU A 352 4.40 -7.53 -18.72
CA GLU A 352 5.55 -6.93 -18.00
C GLU A 352 5.98 -5.60 -18.64
N GLU A 353 6.04 -5.52 -19.99
CA GLU A 353 6.36 -4.30 -20.71
C GLU A 353 5.29 -3.22 -20.48
N HIS A 354 4.01 -3.57 -20.66
CA HIS A 354 2.90 -2.66 -20.42
C HIS A 354 2.85 -2.15 -18.98
N MET A 355 3.19 -2.99 -17.98
CA MET A 355 3.28 -2.53 -16.60
C MET A 355 4.39 -1.50 -16.39
N ARG A 356 5.55 -1.66 -17.06
CA ARG A 356 6.63 -0.66 -17.03
C ARG A 356 6.22 0.65 -17.70
N ASP A 357 5.51 0.58 -18.82
CA ASP A 357 5.00 1.77 -19.53
C ASP A 357 3.98 2.57 -18.72
N LEU A 358 3.24 1.88 -17.83
CA LEU A 358 2.30 2.51 -16.92
C LEU A 358 2.98 3.10 -15.66
N ALA A 359 4.26 2.83 -15.45
CA ALA A 359 4.99 3.40 -14.31
C ALA A 359 5.15 4.91 -14.46
N VAL A 360 4.90 5.65 -13.38
CA VAL A 360 5.30 7.04 -13.32
C VAL A 360 6.78 7.07 -12.92
N GLU A 361 7.63 7.25 -13.93
CA GLU A 361 9.07 7.35 -13.71
C GLU A 361 9.39 8.51 -12.75
N ASN A 362 10.32 8.27 -11.84
CA ASN A 362 10.84 9.29 -10.92
C ASN A 362 9.83 9.89 -9.92
N ALA A 363 8.64 9.28 -9.71
CA ALA A 363 7.66 9.78 -8.74
C ALA A 363 8.28 10.08 -7.35
N THR A 364 9.11 9.17 -6.85
CA THR A 364 9.79 9.36 -5.55
C THR A 364 10.80 10.51 -5.59
N ASP A 365 11.53 10.67 -6.69
CA ASP A 365 12.50 11.76 -6.85
C ASP A 365 11.83 13.12 -7.00
N GLU A 366 10.75 13.21 -7.78
CA GLU A 366 9.97 14.43 -7.96
C GLU A 366 9.35 14.90 -6.64
N ILE A 367 8.70 13.97 -5.91
CA ILE A 367 8.14 14.27 -4.59
C ILE A 367 9.25 14.71 -3.62
N THR A 368 10.38 14.01 -3.62
CA THR A 368 11.52 14.37 -2.77
C THR A 368 12.04 15.77 -3.11
N SER A 369 12.16 16.10 -4.38
CA SER A 369 12.56 17.44 -4.83
C SER A 369 11.62 18.54 -4.34
N ILE A 370 10.31 18.33 -4.43
CA ILE A 370 9.30 19.27 -3.91
C ILE A 370 9.45 19.45 -2.39
N VAL A 371 9.65 18.35 -1.65
CA VAL A 371 9.83 18.39 -0.20
C VAL A 371 11.11 19.12 0.19
N LEU A 372 12.21 18.92 -0.53
CA LEU A 372 13.49 19.60 -0.28
C LEU A 372 13.41 21.09 -0.59
N SER A 373 12.78 21.48 -1.70
CA SER A 373 12.54 22.88 -2.06
C SER A 373 11.73 23.60 -0.99
N LEU A 374 10.65 23.01 -0.49
CA LEU A 374 9.86 23.59 0.61
C LEU A 374 10.66 23.69 1.92
N ALA A 375 11.54 22.73 2.21
CA ALA A 375 12.37 22.72 3.42
C ALA A 375 13.49 23.78 3.36
N SER A 376 13.99 24.12 2.18
CA SER A 376 15.02 25.18 1.96
C SER A 376 14.45 26.58 1.84
N GLY A 377 13.14 26.71 1.63
CA GLY A 377 12.45 27.99 1.41
C GLY A 377 12.66 28.53 0.00
N GLU A 378 12.95 27.66 -0.97
CA GLU A 378 13.13 27.97 -2.40
C GLU A 378 11.82 27.88 -3.19
#